data_13c0c0d137d7a3b233b56a025b8b4c87
#
_entry.id   13c0c0d137d7a3b233b56a025b8b4c87
#
_cell.length_a   1.000
_cell.length_b   1.000
_cell.length_c   1.000
_cell.angle_alpha   90.00
_cell.angle_beta   90.00
_cell.angle_gamma   90.00
#
_symmetry.space_group_name_H-M   'P 1'
#
loop_
_entity.id
_entity.type
_entity.pdbx_description
1 polymer ?
#
loop_
_entity_poly.entity_id
_entity_poly.type
_entity_poly.pdbx_seq_one_letter_code
_entity_poly.pdbx_strand_id
1 'polypeptide(L)' 'FMMLHSELVTSLQERAKINVVLFDNMANGCINNLQMEHGMDSFGTEFRYRQPETGQLQGGLVPVDFATIAAGYGCKTWR' A
#
# COMPACT_ATOMS: atom_id res chain seq x y z
N PHE A 1 3.08 -0.25 4.90
CA PHE A 1 3.73 -1.52 4.52
C PHE A 1 4.71 -1.32 3.36
N MET A 2 4.28 -0.73 2.26
CA MET A 2 5.12 -0.57 1.07
C MET A 2 6.40 0.23 1.29
N MET A 3 6.48 1.03 2.32
CA MET A 3 7.68 1.84 2.61
C MET A 3 8.83 1.00 3.15
N LEU A 4 8.53 -0.04 3.94
CA LEU A 4 9.54 -0.83 4.64
C LEU A 4 9.25 -2.35 4.63
N HIS A 5 8.52 -2.85 3.65
CA HIS A 5 8.18 -4.29 3.61
C HIS A 5 9.41 -5.20 3.55
N SER A 6 10.51 -4.71 3.01
CA SER A 6 11.77 -5.49 2.96
C SER A 6 12.33 -5.80 4.36
N GLU A 7 11.92 -5.07 5.40
CA GLU A 7 12.32 -5.37 6.78
C GLU A 7 11.75 -6.68 7.32
N LEU A 8 10.81 -7.30 6.60
CA LEU A 8 10.39 -8.67 6.92
C LEU A 8 11.57 -9.65 6.84
N VAL A 9 12.53 -9.39 5.95
CA VAL A 9 13.76 -10.19 5.86
C VAL A 9 14.57 -10.09 7.15
N THR A 10 14.62 -8.91 7.76
CA THR A 10 15.33 -8.72 9.03
C THR A 10 14.74 -9.61 10.13
N SER A 11 13.42 -9.70 10.22
CA SER A 11 12.79 -10.57 11.22
C SER A 11 13.13 -12.05 11.01
N LEU A 12 13.26 -12.47 9.75
CA LEU A 12 13.67 -13.83 9.42
C LEU A 12 15.14 -14.07 9.76
N GLN A 13 16.02 -13.13 9.44
CA GLN A 13 17.45 -13.21 9.75
C GLN A 13 17.70 -13.30 11.26
N GLU A 14 16.98 -12.50 12.02
CA GLU A 14 17.11 -12.46 13.48
C GLU A 14 16.29 -13.54 14.19
N ARG A 15 15.54 -14.36 13.43
CA ARG A 15 14.62 -15.38 13.96
C ARG A 15 13.66 -14.80 15.00
N ALA A 16 13.25 -13.57 14.78
CA ALA A 16 12.31 -12.86 15.65
C ALA A 16 10.91 -12.98 15.08
N LYS A 17 10.00 -13.55 15.88
CA LYS A 17 8.60 -13.65 15.46
C LYS A 17 7.91 -12.31 15.61
N ILE A 18 7.34 -11.81 14.52
CA ILE A 18 6.49 -10.64 14.51
C ILE A 18 5.17 -10.97 13.83
N ASN A 19 4.12 -10.27 14.23
CA ASN A 19 2.82 -10.34 13.56
C ASN A 19 2.53 -8.98 12.95
N VAL A 20 2.22 -8.97 11.65
CA VAL A 20 1.87 -7.74 10.93
C VAL A 20 0.41 -7.81 10.53
N VAL A 21 -0.34 -6.80 10.94
CA VAL A 21 -1.73 -6.63 10.53
C VAL A 21 -1.79 -5.44 9.57
N LEU A 22 -2.15 -5.71 8.33
CA LEU A 22 -2.19 -4.69 7.29
C LEU A 22 -3.63 -4.29 6.98
N PHE A 23 -3.94 -3.01 7.18
CA PHE A 23 -5.21 -2.42 6.77
C PHE A 23 -5.04 -1.84 5.37
N ASP A 24 -5.48 -2.58 4.36
CA ASP A 24 -5.30 -2.17 2.97
C ASP A 24 -6.50 -1.35 2.49
N ASN A 25 -6.28 -0.07 2.32
CA ASN A 25 -7.28 0.86 1.75
C ASN A 25 -6.87 1.37 0.37
N MET A 26 -5.83 0.80 -0.22
CA MET A 26 -5.30 1.15 -1.55
C MET A 26 -4.94 2.63 -1.70
N ALA A 27 -4.57 3.28 -0.61
CA ALA A 27 -4.29 4.72 -0.57
C ALA A 27 -3.44 5.09 0.64
N ASN A 28 -2.89 6.28 0.61
CA ASN A 28 -2.40 6.96 1.80
C ASN A 28 -3.59 7.72 2.42
N GLY A 29 -4.46 6.99 3.10
CA GLY A 29 -5.79 7.47 3.49
C GLY A 29 -5.77 8.70 4.38
N CYS A 30 -4.87 8.78 5.35
CA CYS A 30 -4.78 9.94 6.23
C CYS A 30 -4.43 11.22 5.45
N ILE A 31 -3.47 11.13 4.55
CA ILE A 31 -3.08 12.27 3.71
C ILE A 31 -4.21 12.63 2.75
N ASN A 32 -4.86 11.63 2.17
CA ASN A 32 -6.00 11.85 1.28
C ASN A 32 -7.13 12.60 2.00
N ASN A 33 -7.43 12.22 3.24
CA ASN A 33 -8.43 12.90 4.05
C ASN A 33 -8.07 14.36 4.31
N LEU A 34 -6.79 14.66 4.57
CA LEU A 34 -6.33 16.03 4.75
C LEU A 34 -6.53 16.86 3.48
N GLN A 35 -6.26 16.29 2.31
CA GLN A 35 -6.52 16.96 1.04
C GLN A 35 -7.99 17.31 0.89
N MET A 36 -8.88 16.37 1.15
CA MET A 36 -10.32 16.57 1.02
C MET A 36 -10.85 17.61 2.01
N GLU A 37 -10.35 17.62 3.26
CA GLU A 37 -10.72 18.61 4.26
C GLU A 37 -10.35 20.04 3.85
N HIS A 38 -9.30 20.20 3.04
CA HIS A 38 -8.88 21.50 2.51
C HIS A 38 -9.49 21.82 1.15
N GLY A 39 -10.52 21.08 0.73
CA GLY A 39 -11.21 21.30 -0.53
C GLY A 39 -10.44 20.89 -1.77
N MET A 40 -9.40 20.07 -1.61
CA MET A 40 -8.61 19.54 -2.71
C MET A 40 -9.14 18.18 -3.15
N ASP A 41 -9.01 17.88 -4.44
CA ASP A 41 -9.20 16.52 -4.92
C ASP A 41 -8.02 15.64 -4.52
N SER A 42 -8.22 14.32 -4.50
CA SER A 42 -7.15 13.37 -4.24
C SER A 42 -6.04 13.53 -5.27
N PHE A 43 -4.80 13.69 -4.79
CA PHE A 43 -3.64 13.85 -5.66
C PHE A 43 -2.47 13.02 -5.15
N GLY A 44 -2.12 11.98 -5.89
CA GLY A 44 -0.96 11.13 -5.57
C GLY A 44 -1.12 10.29 -4.31
N THR A 45 -2.31 10.22 -3.73
CA THR A 45 -2.56 9.52 -2.47
C THR A 45 -3.29 8.19 -2.64
N GLU A 46 -3.93 7.98 -3.78
CA GLU A 46 -4.60 6.73 -4.12
C GLU A 46 -3.80 5.97 -5.18
N PHE A 47 -3.81 4.64 -5.12
CA PHE A 47 -3.11 3.80 -6.11
C PHE A 47 -4.01 3.61 -7.31
N ARG A 48 -3.93 4.54 -8.29
CA ARG A 48 -4.78 4.55 -9.47
C ARG A 48 -3.97 4.51 -10.76
N TYR A 49 -4.56 3.93 -11.79
CA TYR A 49 -4.00 3.95 -13.13
C TYR A 49 -4.05 5.36 -13.71
N ARG A 50 -3.05 5.68 -14.53
CA ARG A 50 -3.03 6.96 -15.26
C ARG A 50 -4.06 6.94 -16.38
N GLN A 51 -4.82 8.01 -16.48
CA GLN A 51 -5.76 8.22 -17.59
C GLN A 51 -5.01 8.85 -18.78
N PRO A 52 -5.04 8.21 -20.00
CA PRO A 52 -4.37 8.79 -21.17
C PRO A 52 -4.93 10.15 -21.60
N GLU A 53 -6.24 10.36 -21.44
CA GLU A 53 -6.94 11.57 -21.87
C GLU A 53 -6.53 12.79 -21.04
N THR A 54 -6.31 12.63 -19.74
CA THR A 54 -6.00 13.73 -18.82
C THR A 54 -4.54 13.75 -18.39
N GLY A 55 -3.83 12.63 -18.55
CA GLY A 55 -2.48 12.46 -18.01
C GLY A 55 -2.41 12.38 -16.50
N GLN A 56 -3.54 12.24 -15.81
CA GLN A 56 -3.63 12.20 -14.37
C GLN A 56 -3.90 10.78 -13.85
N LEU A 57 -3.57 10.52 -12.58
CA LEU A 57 -3.82 9.25 -11.90
C LEU A 57 -5.27 9.23 -11.38
N GLN A 58 -6.21 9.11 -12.29
CA GLN A 58 -7.66 9.18 -12.02
C GLN A 58 -8.43 7.94 -12.49
N GLY A 59 -7.73 6.91 -12.93
CA GLY A 59 -8.35 5.67 -13.39
C GLY A 59 -8.81 4.77 -12.25
N GLY A 60 -9.03 3.49 -12.57
CA GLY A 60 -9.37 2.49 -11.57
C GLY A 60 -8.24 2.25 -10.57
N LEU A 61 -8.56 1.66 -9.43
CA LEU A 61 -7.57 1.31 -8.42
C LEU A 61 -6.64 0.20 -8.92
N VAL A 62 -5.36 0.32 -8.59
CA VAL A 62 -4.36 -0.71 -8.91
C VAL A 62 -4.45 -1.81 -7.86
N PRO A 63 -4.73 -3.08 -8.25
CA PRO A 63 -4.84 -4.17 -7.29
C PRO A 63 -3.46 -4.66 -6.85
N VAL A 64 -2.98 -4.18 -5.71
CA VAL A 64 -1.72 -4.64 -5.13
C VAL A 64 -1.99 -5.78 -4.16
N ASP A 65 -1.33 -6.91 -4.36
CA ASP A 65 -1.48 -8.10 -3.50
C ASP A 65 -0.36 -8.15 -2.46
N PHE A 66 -0.61 -7.53 -1.31
CA PHE A 66 0.37 -7.48 -0.22
C PHE A 66 0.62 -8.85 0.41
N ALA A 67 -0.38 -9.73 0.45
CA ALA A 67 -0.20 -11.07 0.98
C ALA A 67 0.80 -11.87 0.15
N THR A 68 0.71 -11.77 -1.18
CA THR A 68 1.66 -12.44 -2.08
C THR A 68 3.07 -11.87 -1.92
N ILE A 69 3.21 -10.55 -1.73
CA ILE A 69 4.51 -9.94 -1.47
C ILE A 69 5.15 -10.53 -0.21
N ALA A 70 4.39 -10.59 0.88
CA ALA A 70 4.87 -11.15 2.14
C ALA A 70 5.19 -12.64 2.02
N ALA A 71 4.37 -13.39 1.31
CA ALA A 71 4.62 -14.81 1.05
C ALA A 71 5.92 -15.02 0.27
N GLY A 72 6.25 -14.10 -0.64
CA GLY A 72 7.50 -14.13 -1.39
C GLY A 72 8.75 -14.00 -0.51
N TYR A 73 8.62 -13.37 0.65
CA TYR A 73 9.70 -13.34 1.65
C TYR A 73 9.72 -14.57 2.55
N GLY A 74 8.76 -15.47 2.43
CA GLY A 74 8.67 -16.68 3.25
C GLY A 74 7.78 -16.56 4.47
N CYS A 75 7.00 -15.48 4.58
CA CYS A 75 6.06 -15.28 5.69
C CYS A 75 4.78 -16.10 5.49
N LYS A 76 4.17 -16.55 6.59
CA LYS A 76 2.80 -17.05 6.55
C LYS A 76 1.85 -15.89 6.38
N THR A 77 0.89 -16.01 5.46
CA THR A 77 -0.05 -14.94 5.15
C THR A 77 -1.48 -15.44 5.21
N TRP A 78 -2.38 -14.57 5.67
CA TRP A 78 -3.82 -14.79 5.67
C TRP A 78 -4.51 -13.57 5.07
N ARG A 79 -5.67 -13.80 4.48
CA ARG A 79 -6.50 -12.74 3.91
C ARG A 79 -7.79 -12.59 4.69
#